data_0d0f4a3ffce75a14e22adc6f29487f5f
#
_entry.id   0d0f4a3ffce75a14e22adc6f29487f5f
#
_cell.length_a   1.000
_cell.length_b   1.000
_cell.length_c   1.000
_cell.angle_alpha   90.00
_cell.angle_beta   90.00
_cell.angle_gamma   90.00
#
_symmetry.space_group_name_H-M   'P 1'
#
loop_
_entity.id
_entity.type
_entity.pdbx_description
1 polymer ?
#
loop_
_entity_poly.entity_id
_entity_poly.type
_entity_poly.pdbx_seq_one_letter_code
_entity_poly.pdbx_strand_id
1 'polypeptide(L)'
;MSRIVNIDVVDLRVPTSDTLLGSDPFHKKPNYSSILTTLTTDDGFVGTSVNFTAGAGNDWIAYGVKDLAQLTKGQDLEDFAADPGAFYKLLIDHHQLRWLADGVARMAI
;
A
#
# COMPACT_ATOMS: atom_id res chain seq x y z
N MET A 1 2.96 24.21 0.37
CA MET A 1 2.55 22.99 1.11
C MET A 1 1.97 22.01 0.12
N SER A 2 2.34 20.75 0.26
CA SER A 2 1.94 19.69 -0.68
C SER A 2 0.87 18.82 -0.03
N ARG A 3 -0.38 19.11 -0.36
CA ARG A 3 -1.52 18.38 0.22
C ARG A 3 -1.87 17.17 -0.62
N ILE A 4 -2.04 16.03 0.02
CA ILE A 4 -2.45 14.79 -0.62
C ILE A 4 -3.90 14.91 -1.08
N VAL A 5 -4.14 14.84 -2.40
CA VAL A 5 -5.49 15.00 -2.98
C VAL A 5 -6.02 13.73 -3.62
N ASN A 6 -5.15 12.83 -4.07
CA ASN A 6 -5.56 11.58 -4.68
C ASN A 6 -4.64 10.44 -4.32
N ILE A 7 -5.22 9.25 -4.16
CA ILE A 7 -4.50 8.01 -3.92
C ILE A 7 -5.16 6.92 -4.75
N ASP A 8 -4.39 6.34 -5.66
CA ASP A 8 -4.81 5.24 -6.49
C ASP A 8 -4.14 3.95 -6.04
N VAL A 9 -4.90 2.88 -5.96
CA VAL A 9 -4.41 1.55 -5.59
C VAL A 9 -4.81 0.57 -6.66
N VAL A 10 -3.83 -0.12 -7.24
CA VAL A 10 -4.02 -1.08 -8.31
C VAL A 10 -3.56 -2.47 -7.85
N ASP A 11 -4.44 -3.44 -8.00
CA ASP A 11 -4.16 -4.87 -7.79
C ASP A 11 -3.56 -5.44 -9.09
N LEU A 12 -2.24 -5.54 -9.14
CA LEU A 12 -1.51 -6.08 -10.31
C LEU A 12 -1.26 -7.56 -10.13
N ARG A 13 -1.85 -8.37 -11.00
CA ARG A 13 -1.72 -9.82 -11.00
C ARG A 13 -0.84 -10.29 -12.14
N VAL A 14 0.13 -11.18 -11.83
CA VAL A 14 1.00 -11.79 -12.84
C VAL A 14 0.97 -13.30 -12.68
N PRO A 15 0.56 -14.06 -13.71
CA PRO A 15 0.44 -15.52 -13.63
C PRO A 15 1.81 -16.21 -13.75
N THR A 16 2.74 -15.92 -12.85
CA THR A 16 4.10 -16.49 -12.89
C THR A 16 4.11 -18.01 -12.67
N SER A 17 3.03 -18.57 -12.09
CA SER A 17 2.89 -20.02 -11.95
C SER A 17 2.76 -20.76 -13.27
N ASP A 18 2.35 -20.09 -14.35
CA ASP A 18 2.22 -20.71 -15.68
C ASP A 18 3.57 -21.16 -16.25
N THR A 19 4.63 -20.42 -15.93
CA THR A 19 6.01 -20.72 -16.37
C THR A 19 6.92 -21.15 -15.21
N LEU A 20 6.39 -21.23 -14.00
CA LEU A 20 7.13 -21.51 -12.76
C LEU A 20 8.28 -20.51 -12.52
N LEU A 21 8.18 -19.32 -13.07
CA LEU A 21 9.17 -18.27 -12.89
C LEU A 21 9.29 -17.89 -11.41
N GLY A 22 10.52 -17.94 -10.87
CA GLY A 22 10.79 -17.63 -9.46
C GLY A 22 10.36 -18.72 -8.48
N SER A 23 9.99 -19.92 -8.98
CA SER A 23 9.63 -21.05 -8.13
C SER A 23 10.82 -21.59 -7.35
N ASP A 24 10.58 -21.99 -6.10
CA ASP A 24 11.56 -22.62 -5.23
C ASP A 24 10.90 -23.75 -4.40
N PRO A 25 11.63 -24.47 -3.53
CA PRO A 25 11.05 -25.55 -2.73
C PRO A 25 9.89 -25.14 -1.83
N PHE A 26 9.85 -23.89 -1.37
CA PHE A 26 8.78 -23.34 -0.52
C PHE A 26 7.65 -22.72 -1.34
N HIS A 27 8.00 -22.08 -2.46
CA HIS A 27 7.07 -21.39 -3.35
C HIS A 27 7.03 -22.13 -4.70
N LYS A 28 6.33 -23.26 -4.73
CA LYS A 28 6.34 -24.17 -5.88
C LYS A 28 5.61 -23.59 -7.09
N LYS A 29 4.51 -22.87 -6.87
CA LYS A 29 3.69 -22.26 -7.92
C LYS A 29 3.20 -20.89 -7.51
N PRO A 30 4.08 -19.92 -7.28
CA PRO A 30 3.67 -18.58 -6.91
C PRO A 30 3.09 -17.82 -8.11
N ASN A 31 2.18 -16.92 -7.86
CA ASN A 31 1.75 -15.88 -8.78
C ASN A 31 2.23 -14.54 -8.24
N TYR A 32 3.50 -14.26 -8.37
CA TYR A 32 4.11 -13.04 -7.85
C TYR A 32 3.40 -11.82 -8.40
N SER A 33 2.70 -11.15 -7.52
CA SER A 33 1.82 -10.03 -7.84
C SER A 33 2.21 -8.83 -7.00
N SER A 34 1.63 -7.68 -7.30
CA SER A 34 1.98 -6.44 -6.63
C SER A 34 0.74 -5.59 -6.39
N ILE A 35 0.81 -4.77 -5.36
CA ILE A 35 -0.10 -3.66 -5.16
C ILE A 35 0.67 -2.39 -5.51
N LEU A 36 0.20 -1.67 -6.53
CA LEU A 36 0.75 -0.38 -6.91
C LEU A 36 -0.06 0.72 -6.27
N THR A 37 0.58 1.52 -5.42
CA THR A 37 -0.05 2.66 -4.76
C THR A 37 0.56 3.94 -5.31
N THR A 38 -0.28 4.83 -5.82
CA THR A 38 0.15 6.12 -6.35
C THR A 38 -0.54 7.23 -5.58
N LEU A 39 0.24 8.15 -5.05
CA LEU A 39 -0.21 9.30 -4.29
C LEU A 39 0.09 10.56 -5.10
N THR A 40 -0.89 11.46 -5.18
CA THR A 40 -0.76 12.73 -5.90
C THR A 40 -1.09 13.89 -4.96
N THR A 41 -0.30 14.95 -5.03
CA THR A 41 -0.52 16.18 -4.27
C THR A 41 -1.16 17.27 -5.14
N ASP A 42 -1.69 18.31 -4.50
CA ASP A 42 -2.34 19.45 -5.16
C ASP A 42 -1.38 20.30 -5.98
N ASP A 43 -0.08 20.26 -5.65
CA ASP A 43 0.98 20.96 -6.39
C ASP A 43 1.66 20.05 -7.44
N GLY A 44 1.13 18.85 -7.68
CA GLY A 44 1.51 17.99 -8.79
C GLY A 44 2.63 16.99 -8.53
N PHE A 45 3.07 16.82 -7.28
CA PHE A 45 3.99 15.74 -6.95
C PHE A 45 3.28 14.38 -6.98
N VAL A 46 3.99 13.36 -7.45
CA VAL A 46 3.49 12.00 -7.54
C VAL A 46 4.50 11.07 -6.87
N GLY A 47 4.02 10.35 -5.87
CA GLY A 47 4.78 9.28 -5.22
C GLY A 47 4.17 7.92 -5.56
N THR A 48 5.01 6.91 -5.74
CA THR A 48 4.55 5.56 -6.06
C THR A 48 5.26 4.55 -5.19
N SER A 49 4.50 3.61 -4.65
CA SER A 49 5.03 2.44 -3.94
C SER A 49 4.53 1.15 -4.56
N VAL A 50 5.33 0.09 -4.42
CA VAL A 50 5.00 -1.24 -4.90
C VAL A 50 5.18 -2.23 -3.77
N ASN A 51 4.12 -2.97 -3.46
CA ASN A 51 4.17 -4.07 -2.49
C ASN A 51 4.02 -5.39 -3.21
N PHE A 52 4.68 -6.38 -2.66
CA PHE A 52 4.79 -7.70 -3.24
C PHE A 52 3.92 -8.71 -2.47
N THR A 53 3.27 -9.61 -3.21
CA THR A 53 2.62 -10.80 -2.67
C THR A 53 2.94 -12.03 -3.54
N ALA A 54 2.61 -13.20 -3.04
CA ALA A 54 2.70 -14.44 -3.81
C ALA A 54 1.42 -14.75 -4.60
N GLY A 55 0.48 -13.81 -4.67
CA GLY A 55 -0.73 -13.87 -5.49
C GLY A 55 -2.02 -13.92 -4.68
N ALA A 56 -2.28 -15.01 -3.98
CA ALA A 56 -3.47 -15.13 -3.15
C ALA A 56 -3.49 -14.06 -2.05
N GLY A 57 -4.63 -13.39 -1.90
CA GLY A 57 -4.78 -12.31 -0.91
C GLY A 57 -4.33 -10.93 -1.41
N ASN A 58 -3.86 -10.81 -2.65
CA ASN A 58 -3.45 -9.52 -3.20
C ASN A 58 -4.61 -8.51 -3.18
N ASP A 59 -5.82 -8.94 -3.46
CA ASP A 59 -7.04 -8.14 -3.38
C ASP A 59 -7.33 -7.67 -1.95
N TRP A 60 -7.13 -8.49 -0.95
CA TRP A 60 -7.32 -8.09 0.45
C TRP A 60 -6.35 -6.99 0.86
N ILE A 61 -5.09 -7.12 0.44
CA ILE A 61 -4.09 -6.09 0.70
C ILE A 61 -4.47 -4.80 -0.02
N ALA A 62 -4.91 -4.88 -1.28
CA ALA A 62 -5.34 -3.71 -2.04
C ALA A 62 -6.50 -2.98 -1.36
N TYR A 63 -7.49 -3.71 -0.83
CA TYR A 63 -8.58 -3.11 -0.05
C TYR A 63 -8.08 -2.46 1.23
N GLY A 64 -7.19 -3.13 1.97
CA GLY A 64 -6.58 -2.57 3.18
C GLY A 64 -5.83 -1.28 2.90
N VAL A 65 -5.06 -1.23 1.81
CA VAL A 65 -4.35 -0.01 1.39
C VAL A 65 -5.34 1.10 1.04
N LYS A 66 -6.40 0.80 0.31
CA LYS A 66 -7.43 1.80 -0.04
C LYS A 66 -8.06 2.44 1.20
N ASP A 67 -8.41 1.62 2.19
CA ASP A 67 -9.03 2.12 3.42
C ASP A 67 -8.05 2.94 4.26
N LEU A 68 -6.83 2.44 4.47
CA LEU A 68 -5.81 3.14 5.24
C LEU A 68 -5.38 4.45 4.57
N ALA A 69 -5.23 4.43 3.25
CA ALA A 69 -4.79 5.59 2.48
C ALA A 69 -5.77 6.77 2.57
N GLN A 70 -7.06 6.51 2.76
CA GLN A 70 -8.04 7.59 2.97
C GLN A 70 -7.73 8.44 4.20
N LEU A 71 -7.06 7.88 5.20
CA LEU A 71 -6.65 8.63 6.40
C LEU A 71 -5.60 9.70 6.08
N THR A 72 -4.85 9.51 5.00
CA THR A 72 -3.79 10.46 4.60
C THR A 72 -4.31 11.56 3.69
N LYS A 73 -5.48 11.38 3.08
CA LYS A 73 -6.04 12.35 2.15
C LYS A 73 -6.36 13.67 2.86
N GLY A 74 -5.94 14.76 2.25
CA GLY A 74 -6.11 16.10 2.83
C GLY A 74 -4.99 16.51 3.80
N GLN A 75 -4.04 15.64 4.09
CA GLN A 75 -2.89 15.94 4.94
C GLN A 75 -1.76 16.56 4.11
N ASP A 76 -0.91 17.34 4.76
CA ASP A 76 0.26 17.93 4.13
C ASP A 76 1.48 17.02 4.30
N LEU A 77 2.24 16.81 3.24
CA LEU A 77 3.44 15.96 3.26
C LEU A 77 4.51 16.49 4.22
N GLU A 78 4.62 17.82 4.32
CA GLU A 78 5.59 18.46 5.20
C GLU A 78 5.33 18.11 6.67
N ASP A 79 4.08 17.98 7.08
CA ASP A 79 3.72 17.58 8.43
C ASP A 79 4.17 16.14 8.72
N PHE A 80 4.02 15.26 7.74
CA PHE A 80 4.48 13.88 7.86
C PHE A 80 6.01 13.79 7.93
N ALA A 81 6.70 14.61 7.13
CA ALA A 81 8.17 14.67 7.16
C ALA A 81 8.69 15.24 8.50
N ALA A 82 7.96 16.20 9.07
CA ALA A 82 8.34 16.80 10.35
C ALA A 82 8.12 15.87 11.54
N ASP A 83 7.09 15.02 11.48
CA ASP A 83 6.77 14.07 12.57
C ASP A 83 6.32 12.71 11.99
N PRO A 84 7.27 11.85 11.60
CA PRO A 84 6.93 10.50 11.11
C PRO A 84 6.20 9.63 12.14
N GLY A 85 6.41 9.88 13.43
CA GLY A 85 5.73 9.16 14.50
C GLY A 85 4.24 9.47 14.53
N ALA A 86 3.86 10.72 14.34
CA ALA A 86 2.45 11.13 14.23
C ALA A 86 1.80 10.53 12.98
N PHE A 87 2.52 10.47 11.86
CA PHE A 87 2.06 9.81 10.64
C PHE A 87 1.78 8.32 10.89
N TYR A 88 2.72 7.62 11.52
CA TYR A 88 2.53 6.20 11.85
C TYR A 88 1.30 5.98 12.75
N LYS A 89 1.12 6.83 13.77
CA LYS A 89 -0.05 6.78 14.65
C LYS A 89 -1.36 6.98 13.90
N LEU A 90 -1.38 7.86 12.91
CA LEU A 90 -2.56 8.07 12.06
C LEU A 90 -3.02 6.76 11.42
N LEU A 91 -2.08 5.91 11.00
CA LEU A 91 -2.38 4.64 10.34
C LEU A 91 -2.79 3.52 11.32
N ILE A 92 -2.32 3.54 12.56
CA ILE A 92 -2.53 2.43 13.51
C ILE A 92 -3.63 2.68 14.53
N ASP A 93 -3.97 3.94 14.83
CA ASP A 93 -4.86 4.30 15.94
C ASP A 93 -6.30 4.59 15.51
N HIS A 94 -6.64 4.43 14.24
CA HIS A 94 -8.01 4.68 13.80
C HIS A 94 -8.98 3.69 14.45
N HIS A 95 -10.02 4.19 15.10
CA HIS A 95 -10.94 3.40 15.94
C HIS A 95 -11.67 2.26 15.20
N GLN A 96 -11.80 2.35 13.89
CA GLN A 96 -12.42 1.30 13.06
C GLN A 96 -11.40 0.41 12.34
N LEU A 97 -10.15 0.84 12.19
CA LEU A 97 -9.11 0.13 11.44
C LEU A 97 -7.97 -0.41 12.30
N ARG A 98 -7.98 -0.10 13.60
CA ARG A 98 -6.90 -0.53 14.50
C ARG A 98 -6.80 -2.04 14.69
N TRP A 99 -7.84 -2.78 14.36
CA TRP A 99 -7.84 -4.25 14.36
C TRP A 99 -7.00 -4.83 13.21
N LEU A 100 -6.75 -4.04 12.16
CA LEU A 100 -5.97 -4.48 11.02
C LEU A 100 -4.51 -4.69 11.45
N ALA A 101 -3.99 -5.89 11.25
CA ALA A 101 -2.63 -6.22 11.64
C ALA A 101 -1.60 -5.37 10.90
N ASP A 102 -0.48 -5.09 11.56
CA ASP A 102 0.67 -4.51 10.90
C ASP A 102 1.16 -5.43 9.78
N GLY A 103 1.60 -4.81 8.69
CA GLY A 103 2.13 -5.57 7.57
C GLY A 103 2.04 -4.82 6.26
N VAL A 104 1.91 -5.56 5.19
CA VAL A 104 2.06 -5.07 3.82
C VAL A 104 1.13 -3.90 3.50
N ALA A 105 -0.11 -3.90 3.98
CA ALA A 105 -1.06 -2.81 3.71
C ALA A 105 -0.60 -1.47 4.29
N ARG A 106 -0.06 -1.46 5.51
CA ARG A 106 0.47 -0.23 6.13
C ARG A 106 1.80 0.19 5.51
N MET A 107 2.60 -0.77 5.08
CA MET A 107 3.89 -0.50 4.42
C MET A 107 3.72 0.14 3.03
N ALA A 108 2.55 0.04 2.43
CA ALA A 108 2.27 0.58 1.11
C ALA A 108 2.10 2.10 1.10
N ILE A 109 1.83 2.69 2.24
CA ILE A 109 1.54 4.11 2.41
C ILE A 109 2.75 4.84 2.99
#